data_286e6a1969a45e7915c1ec57750d68a8
#
_entry.id   286e6a1969a45e7915c1ec57750d68a8
#
_cell.length_a   1.000
_cell.length_b   1.000
_cell.length_c   1.000
_cell.angle_alpha   90.00
_cell.angle_beta   90.00
_cell.angle_gamma   90.00
#
_symmetry.space_group_name_H-M   'P 1'
#
loop_
_entity.id
_entity.type
_entity.pdbx_description
1 polymer ?
#
loop_
_entity_poly.entity_id
_entity_poly.type
_entity_poly.pdbx_seq_one_letter_code
_entity_poly.pdbx_strand_id
1 'polypeptide(L)'
;MNLQECLDKLARGKISNLALCENGKVKEKFIPKVVDAINEAITRLYSVFPVKEKAVLVELYEGRTEYPLTSEHSWRNAQGEIDDEYNYYIIDTPEDPFMDDIQSIVEIHDDLNRRRPMNDPDSPLGIMIPEPNLIIVQVALDHRVLQVSYRAKHLILSPDDLTSTIQLPEHLFGALFSYTAYLIHSDMNTQEAVANSQKYYAEYQNIITEIQLNTPFAPDKLVSDKKFIKRGWV
;
A
#
# COMPACT_ATOMS: atom_id res chain seq x y z
N MET A 1 -0.98 14.10 -9.35
CA MET A 1 -2.20 14.22 -10.20
C MET A 1 -3.40 13.93 -9.31
N ASN A 2 -4.44 14.77 -9.37
CA ASN A 2 -5.67 14.52 -8.61
C ASN A 2 -6.64 13.61 -9.40
N LEU A 3 -7.70 13.13 -8.73
CA LEU A 3 -8.67 12.21 -9.33
C LEU A 3 -9.42 12.82 -10.50
N GLN A 4 -9.81 14.12 -10.41
CA GLN A 4 -10.48 14.82 -11.51
C GLN A 4 -9.60 14.89 -12.78
N GLU A 5 -8.32 15.24 -12.63
CA GLU A 5 -7.37 15.25 -13.75
C GLU A 5 -7.19 13.86 -14.38
N CYS A 6 -7.21 12.81 -13.54
CA CYS A 6 -7.12 11.42 -14.00
C CYS A 6 -8.35 11.05 -14.85
N LEU A 7 -9.56 11.35 -14.35
CA LEU A 7 -10.82 11.14 -15.07
C LEU A 7 -10.85 11.89 -16.41
N ASP A 8 -10.42 13.15 -16.42
CA ASP A 8 -10.38 13.98 -17.64
C ASP A 8 -9.38 13.43 -18.67
N LYS A 9 -8.21 12.96 -18.23
CA LYS A 9 -7.23 12.32 -19.13
C LYS A 9 -7.75 11.02 -19.72
N LEU A 10 -8.39 10.17 -18.92
CA LEU A 10 -9.04 8.95 -19.39
C LEU A 10 -10.14 9.26 -20.41
N ALA A 11 -11.03 10.22 -20.10
CA ALA A 11 -12.16 10.59 -20.94
C ALA A 11 -11.77 11.22 -22.28
N ARG A 12 -10.64 11.92 -22.33
CA ARG A 12 -10.09 12.47 -23.59
C ARG A 12 -9.24 11.46 -24.36
N GLY A 13 -8.81 10.38 -23.71
CA GLY A 13 -7.91 9.39 -24.25
C GLY A 13 -8.58 8.04 -24.48
N LYS A 14 -8.22 7.07 -23.64
CA LYS A 14 -8.47 5.63 -23.86
C LYS A 14 -9.93 5.20 -23.79
N ILE A 15 -10.80 5.99 -23.16
CA ILE A 15 -12.25 5.69 -23.02
C ILE A 15 -13.12 6.73 -23.72
N SER A 16 -12.53 7.63 -24.53
CA SER A 16 -13.24 8.75 -25.17
C SER A 16 -14.41 8.33 -26.05
N ASN A 17 -14.31 7.18 -26.72
CA ASN A 17 -15.31 6.66 -27.64
C ASN A 17 -16.47 5.91 -26.96
N LEU A 18 -16.41 5.78 -25.63
CA LEU A 18 -17.44 5.05 -24.90
C LEU A 18 -18.63 5.95 -24.54
N ALA A 19 -19.82 5.36 -24.50
CA ALA A 19 -21.05 6.05 -24.14
C ALA A 19 -21.06 6.67 -22.72
N LEU A 20 -20.06 6.28 -21.88
CA LEU A 20 -19.86 6.84 -20.54
C LEU A 20 -19.18 8.21 -20.56
N CYS A 21 -18.61 8.63 -21.71
CA CYS A 21 -17.98 9.94 -21.87
C CYS A 21 -18.84 10.88 -22.73
N GLU A 22 -18.74 12.17 -22.44
CA GLU A 22 -19.34 13.24 -23.21
C GLU A 22 -18.51 14.53 -23.09
N ASN A 23 -18.23 15.18 -24.21
CA ASN A 23 -17.44 16.43 -24.26
C ASN A 23 -16.08 16.32 -23.56
N GLY A 24 -15.42 15.14 -23.60
CA GLY A 24 -14.11 14.88 -22.98
C GLY A 24 -14.14 14.77 -21.48
N LYS A 25 -15.31 14.48 -20.91
CA LYS A 25 -15.52 14.22 -19.46
C LYS A 25 -16.31 12.93 -19.26
N VAL A 26 -16.07 12.27 -18.13
CA VAL A 26 -16.90 11.15 -17.69
C VAL A 26 -18.24 11.71 -17.19
N LYS A 27 -19.37 11.12 -17.65
CA LYS A 27 -20.71 11.50 -17.17
C LYS A 27 -20.84 11.16 -15.69
N GLU A 28 -21.46 12.06 -14.90
CA GLU A 28 -21.56 11.94 -13.44
C GLU A 28 -22.03 10.56 -12.96
N LYS A 29 -23.05 10.00 -13.59
CA LYS A 29 -23.59 8.67 -13.24
C LYS A 29 -22.60 7.52 -13.41
N PHE A 30 -21.50 7.70 -14.14
CA PHE A 30 -20.48 6.68 -14.38
C PHE A 30 -19.18 6.95 -13.63
N ILE A 31 -19.06 8.09 -12.93
CA ILE A 31 -17.87 8.41 -12.12
C ILE A 31 -17.59 7.28 -11.11
N PRO A 32 -18.55 6.77 -10.32
CA PRO A 32 -18.26 5.69 -9.38
C PRO A 32 -17.64 4.46 -10.07
N LYS A 33 -18.20 4.02 -11.18
CA LYS A 33 -17.68 2.87 -11.94
C LYS A 33 -16.23 3.08 -12.42
N VAL A 34 -15.90 4.28 -12.90
CA VAL A 34 -14.55 4.59 -13.37
C VAL A 34 -13.58 4.70 -12.20
N VAL A 35 -14.02 5.26 -11.06
CA VAL A 35 -13.22 5.35 -9.84
C VAL A 35 -12.92 3.97 -9.27
N ASP A 36 -13.88 3.04 -9.28
CA ASP A 36 -13.66 1.65 -8.87
C ASP A 36 -12.60 0.97 -9.76
N ALA A 37 -12.68 1.16 -11.08
CA ALA A 37 -11.66 0.65 -12.01
C ALA A 37 -10.27 1.29 -11.78
N ILE A 38 -10.21 2.59 -11.41
CA ILE A 38 -8.96 3.26 -11.03
C ILE A 38 -8.40 2.66 -9.74
N ASN A 39 -9.23 2.45 -8.71
CA ASN A 39 -8.80 1.84 -7.44
C ASN A 39 -8.24 0.43 -7.66
N GLU A 40 -8.89 -0.39 -8.50
CA GLU A 40 -8.39 -1.71 -8.85
C GLU A 40 -7.05 -1.64 -9.58
N ALA A 41 -6.92 -0.71 -10.52
CA ALA A 41 -5.69 -0.49 -11.26
C ALA A 41 -4.54 -0.04 -10.35
N ILE A 42 -4.79 0.86 -9.39
CA ILE A 42 -3.79 1.27 -8.39
C ILE A 42 -3.41 0.08 -7.50
N THR A 43 -4.38 -0.69 -7.02
CA THR A 43 -4.12 -1.90 -6.21
C THR A 43 -3.20 -2.87 -6.96
N ARG A 44 -3.46 -3.05 -8.27
CA ARG A 44 -2.62 -3.89 -9.12
C ARG A 44 -1.20 -3.35 -9.23
N LEU A 45 -1.01 -2.04 -9.43
CA LEU A 45 0.31 -1.42 -9.50
C LEU A 45 1.07 -1.53 -8.17
N TYR A 46 0.40 -1.32 -7.03
CA TYR A 46 0.99 -1.48 -5.70
C TYR A 46 1.41 -2.93 -5.40
N SER A 47 0.73 -3.92 -6.01
CA SER A 47 1.14 -5.33 -5.88
C SER A 47 2.38 -5.67 -6.70
N VAL A 48 2.61 -4.97 -7.80
CA VAL A 48 3.75 -5.21 -8.71
C VAL A 48 4.98 -4.40 -8.30
N PHE A 49 4.77 -3.15 -7.86
CA PHE A 49 5.85 -2.22 -7.53
C PHE A 49 5.83 -1.83 -6.05
N PRO A 50 7.00 -1.64 -5.42
CA PRO A 50 7.11 -1.10 -4.07
C PRO A 50 6.85 0.43 -4.09
N VAL A 51 5.62 0.84 -4.36
CA VAL A 51 5.26 2.26 -4.52
C VAL A 51 5.35 3.02 -3.22
N LYS A 52 4.97 2.38 -2.11
CA LYS A 52 4.94 3.01 -0.79
C LYS A 52 5.41 2.03 0.27
N GLU A 53 6.57 2.31 0.85
CA GLU A 53 7.08 1.59 2.01
C GLU A 53 6.94 2.46 3.26
N LYS A 54 6.57 1.84 4.35
CA LYS A 54 6.45 2.44 5.67
C LYS A 54 7.11 1.55 6.70
N ALA A 55 7.31 2.07 7.89
CA ALA A 55 7.76 1.30 9.03
C ALA A 55 6.88 1.59 10.25
N VAL A 56 6.64 0.57 11.05
CA VAL A 56 5.96 0.67 12.33
C VAL A 56 6.88 0.08 13.40
N LEU A 57 6.85 0.65 14.61
CA LEU A 57 7.59 0.16 15.76
C LEU A 57 6.65 -0.67 16.62
N VAL A 58 7.11 -1.86 16.99
CA VAL A 58 6.36 -2.82 17.83
C VAL A 58 7.18 -3.11 19.08
N GLU A 59 6.65 -2.79 20.25
CA GLU A 59 7.25 -3.14 21.51
C GLU A 59 6.87 -4.57 21.90
N LEU A 60 7.85 -5.35 22.33
CA LEU A 60 7.65 -6.72 22.74
C LEU A 60 7.45 -6.81 24.26
N TYR A 61 6.58 -7.71 24.69
CA TYR A 61 6.31 -7.98 26.10
C TYR A 61 6.56 -9.44 26.44
N GLU A 62 7.11 -9.70 27.61
CA GLU A 62 7.36 -11.05 28.10
C GLU A 62 6.05 -11.86 28.16
N GLY A 63 6.10 -13.09 27.66
CA GLY A 63 4.94 -13.98 27.61
C GLY A 63 3.97 -13.76 26.47
N ARG A 64 4.12 -12.69 25.69
CA ARG A 64 3.35 -12.48 24.46
C ARG A 64 4.13 -12.95 23.25
N THR A 65 3.52 -13.79 22.44
CA THR A 65 4.13 -14.34 21.22
C THR A 65 3.49 -13.79 19.93
N GLU A 66 2.22 -13.40 19.99
CA GLU A 66 1.44 -12.95 18.83
C GLU A 66 1.20 -11.44 18.90
N TYR A 67 1.50 -10.75 17.81
CA TYR A 67 1.37 -9.29 17.67
C TYR A 67 0.59 -8.98 16.38
N PRO A 68 -0.76 -8.94 16.46
CA PRO A 68 -1.57 -8.39 15.37
C PRO A 68 -1.23 -6.93 15.10
N LEU A 69 -0.92 -6.60 13.86
CA LEU A 69 -0.59 -5.23 13.45
C LEU A 69 -1.87 -4.53 13.00
N THR A 70 -2.66 -4.11 13.99
CA THR A 70 -3.90 -3.36 13.81
C THR A 70 -3.88 -2.09 14.65
N SER A 71 -4.59 -1.06 14.19
CA SER A 71 -4.64 0.25 14.87
C SER A 71 -5.25 0.18 16.27
N GLU A 72 -5.98 -0.90 16.59
CA GLU A 72 -6.50 -1.16 17.95
C GLU A 72 -5.39 -1.25 18.98
N HIS A 73 -4.20 -1.71 18.57
CA HIS A 73 -3.03 -1.89 19.44
C HIS A 73 -2.06 -0.69 19.38
N SER A 74 -2.50 0.43 18.84
CA SER A 74 -1.70 1.65 18.75
C SER A 74 -1.70 2.40 20.08
N TRP A 75 -0.54 2.91 20.49
CA TRP A 75 -0.37 3.70 21.70
C TRP A 75 -1.29 4.92 21.79
N ARG A 76 -1.63 5.53 20.65
CA ARG A 76 -2.55 6.67 20.64
C ARG A 76 -3.97 6.30 21.10
N ASN A 77 -4.34 5.03 21.05
CA ASN A 77 -5.63 4.52 21.51
C ASN A 77 -5.61 4.14 22.99
N ALA A 78 -4.43 4.15 23.63
CA ALA A 78 -4.30 3.94 25.06
C ALA A 78 -4.98 5.10 25.82
N GLN A 79 -5.98 4.77 26.65
CA GLN A 79 -6.73 5.76 27.42
C GLN A 79 -6.04 6.19 28.74
N GLY A 80 -4.74 5.91 28.86
CA GLY A 80 -3.93 6.32 30.02
C GLY A 80 -4.06 5.44 31.27
N GLU A 81 -4.67 4.26 31.18
CA GLU A 81 -4.68 3.28 32.23
C GLU A 81 -3.39 2.45 32.19
N ILE A 82 -2.65 2.46 33.28
CA ILE A 82 -1.30 1.84 33.43
C ILE A 82 -1.32 0.32 33.23
N ASP A 83 -2.45 -0.34 33.40
CA ASP A 83 -2.60 -1.79 33.23
C ASP A 83 -2.77 -2.23 31.74
N ASP A 84 -2.84 -1.28 30.81
CA ASP A 84 -3.13 -1.54 29.41
C ASP A 84 -1.90 -1.50 28.48
N GLU A 85 -0.70 -1.20 28.98
CA GLU A 85 0.52 -1.15 28.15
C GLU A 85 0.74 -2.46 27.36
N TYR A 86 0.39 -3.59 27.96
CA TYR A 86 0.48 -4.91 27.30
C TYR A 86 -0.39 -5.04 26.06
N ASN A 87 -1.47 -4.25 25.94
CA ASN A 87 -2.39 -4.29 24.81
C ASN A 87 -2.03 -3.27 23.73
N TYR A 88 -1.26 -2.21 24.05
CA TYR A 88 -0.89 -1.14 23.15
C TYR A 88 0.60 -1.16 22.85
N TYR A 89 1.00 -2.05 21.98
CA TYR A 89 2.40 -2.31 21.62
C TYR A 89 2.85 -1.68 20.31
N ILE A 90 1.94 -1.09 19.54
CA ILE A 90 2.30 -0.35 18.31
C ILE A 90 2.61 1.08 18.71
N ILE A 91 3.88 1.46 18.52
CA ILE A 91 4.37 2.79 18.85
C ILE A 91 4.14 3.70 17.64
N ASP A 92 3.13 4.54 17.71
CA ASP A 92 2.82 5.55 16.70
C ASP A 92 2.66 6.93 17.32
N THR A 93 2.57 7.97 16.51
CA THR A 93 2.38 9.36 16.95
C THR A 93 1.18 9.99 16.25
N PRO A 94 0.59 11.05 16.80
CA PRO A 94 -0.50 11.77 16.13
C PRO A 94 -0.12 12.30 14.73
N GLU A 95 1.17 12.61 14.52
CA GLU A 95 1.68 13.09 13.22
C GLU A 95 1.92 11.97 12.21
N ASP A 96 2.12 10.73 12.69
CA ASP A 96 2.35 9.56 11.85
C ASP A 96 1.58 8.36 12.45
N PRO A 97 0.24 8.38 12.33
CA PRO A 97 -0.60 7.34 12.88
C PRO A 97 -0.50 6.04 12.06
N PHE A 98 -0.60 4.92 12.75
CA PHE A 98 -0.74 3.62 12.09
C PHE A 98 -2.17 3.46 11.55
N MET A 99 -2.30 3.11 10.26
CA MET A 99 -3.56 3.20 9.51
C MET A 99 -4.09 1.84 9.01
N ASP A 100 -3.64 0.71 9.55
CA ASP A 100 -4.02 -0.64 9.09
C ASP A 100 -3.74 -0.91 7.61
N ASP A 101 -2.79 -0.18 7.05
CA ASP A 101 -2.52 -0.16 5.62
C ASP A 101 -1.43 -1.17 5.20
N ILE A 102 -1.14 -2.18 6.00
CA ILE A 102 -0.15 -3.21 5.67
C ILE A 102 -0.66 -4.07 4.51
N GLN A 103 0.12 -4.09 3.41
CA GLN A 103 -0.06 -5.03 2.31
C GLN A 103 0.82 -6.27 2.47
N SER A 104 2.09 -6.07 2.79
CA SER A 104 3.05 -7.15 3.06
C SER A 104 4.23 -6.62 3.86
N ILE A 105 4.75 -7.45 4.77
CA ILE A 105 5.97 -7.14 5.53
C ILE A 105 7.18 -7.41 4.62
N VAL A 106 8.13 -6.48 4.58
CA VAL A 106 9.35 -6.54 3.74
C VAL A 106 10.55 -7.00 4.55
N GLU A 107 10.76 -6.38 5.71
CA GLU A 107 11.87 -6.70 6.60
C GLU A 107 11.55 -6.29 8.04
N ILE A 108 12.20 -6.96 8.98
CA ILE A 108 12.08 -6.66 10.41
C ILE A 108 13.48 -6.49 10.98
N HIS A 109 13.68 -5.40 11.72
CA HIS A 109 14.91 -5.12 12.42
C HIS A 109 14.68 -5.05 13.92
N ASP A 110 15.66 -5.47 14.70
CA ASP A 110 15.63 -5.29 16.16
C ASP A 110 16.14 -3.89 16.56
N ASP A 111 16.11 -3.59 17.85
CA ASP A 111 16.58 -2.33 18.45
C ASP A 111 18.06 -2.03 18.21
N LEU A 112 18.87 -3.03 17.83
CA LEU A 112 20.27 -2.90 17.43
C LEU A 112 20.43 -2.80 15.90
N ASN A 113 19.33 -2.54 15.17
CA ASN A 113 19.29 -2.48 13.69
C ASN A 113 19.76 -3.75 13.00
N ARG A 114 19.65 -4.92 13.65
CA ARG A 114 19.98 -6.21 13.05
C ARG A 114 18.73 -6.78 12.40
N ARG A 115 18.86 -7.19 11.14
CA ARG A 115 17.77 -7.84 10.41
C ARG A 115 17.44 -9.19 11.05
N ARG A 116 16.16 -9.39 11.34
CA ARG A 116 15.63 -10.64 11.89
C ARG A 116 15.22 -11.57 10.75
N PRO A 117 15.56 -12.87 10.83
CA PRO A 117 15.06 -13.85 9.86
C PRO A 117 13.54 -13.92 9.89
N MET A 118 12.91 -13.95 8.70
CA MET A 118 11.47 -14.06 8.57
C MET A 118 11.10 -15.43 8.02
N ASN A 119 10.06 -16.05 8.59
CA ASN A 119 9.53 -17.37 8.19
C ASN A 119 10.62 -18.48 8.17
N ASP A 120 11.59 -18.40 9.07
CA ASP A 120 12.64 -19.38 9.26
C ASP A 120 12.41 -20.10 10.61
N PRO A 121 11.85 -21.32 10.59
CA PRO A 121 11.55 -22.06 11.82
C PRO A 121 12.79 -22.57 12.55
N ASP A 122 13.93 -22.67 11.86
CA ASP A 122 15.19 -23.16 12.42
C ASP A 122 15.95 -22.03 13.15
N SER A 123 15.55 -20.80 12.95
CA SER A 123 16.17 -19.65 13.60
C SER A 123 15.49 -19.35 14.95
N PRO A 124 16.20 -19.44 16.10
CA PRO A 124 15.64 -19.09 17.41
C PRO A 124 15.27 -17.60 17.52
N LEU A 125 15.79 -16.77 16.64
CA LEU A 125 15.49 -15.35 16.55
C LEU A 125 14.55 -15.04 15.38
N GLY A 126 14.01 -16.07 14.72
CA GLY A 126 13.08 -15.96 13.61
C GLY A 126 11.74 -15.37 14.03
N ILE A 127 11.14 -14.61 13.12
CA ILE A 127 9.80 -14.07 13.26
C ILE A 127 8.95 -14.70 12.17
N MET A 128 7.87 -15.36 12.60
CA MET A 128 6.91 -15.95 11.67
C MET A 128 5.86 -14.92 11.28
N ILE A 129 5.49 -14.92 10.01
CA ILE A 129 4.50 -14.01 9.43
C ILE A 129 3.44 -14.87 8.74
N PRO A 130 2.48 -15.43 9.50
CA PRO A 130 1.43 -16.28 8.91
C PRO A 130 0.43 -15.49 8.08
N GLU A 131 0.24 -14.20 8.43
CA GLU A 131 -0.65 -13.26 7.74
C GLU A 131 0.07 -11.92 7.53
N PRO A 132 -0.33 -11.12 6.53
CA PRO A 132 0.32 -9.84 6.23
C PRO A 132 0.39 -8.86 7.41
N ASN A 133 -0.56 -8.95 8.33
CA ASN A 133 -0.71 -8.08 9.49
C ASN A 133 -0.52 -8.81 10.83
N LEU A 134 0.12 -9.98 10.86
CA LEU A 134 0.40 -10.72 12.08
C LEU A 134 1.86 -11.14 12.11
N ILE A 135 2.55 -10.80 13.19
CA ILE A 135 3.89 -11.32 13.48
C ILE A 135 3.84 -12.21 14.73
N ILE A 136 4.56 -13.34 14.66
CA ILE A 136 4.74 -14.26 15.77
C ILE A 136 6.22 -14.29 16.13
N VAL A 137 6.52 -13.97 17.37
CA VAL A 137 7.88 -13.93 17.93
C VAL A 137 8.06 -15.14 18.84
N GLN A 138 9.01 -16.02 18.53
CA GLN A 138 9.23 -17.24 19.32
C GLN A 138 9.74 -16.94 20.74
N VAL A 139 10.62 -15.94 20.85
CA VAL A 139 11.19 -15.49 22.12
C VAL A 139 11.02 -13.97 22.20
N ALA A 140 10.03 -13.52 22.93
CA ALA A 140 9.86 -12.11 23.23
C ALA A 140 10.77 -11.72 24.40
N LEU A 141 11.59 -10.71 24.20
CA LEU A 141 12.35 -10.07 25.25
C LEU A 141 11.61 -8.79 25.63
N ASP A 142 11.31 -8.66 26.92
CA ASP A 142 10.53 -7.57 27.46
C ASP A 142 11.11 -6.20 27.11
N HIS A 143 10.23 -5.26 26.73
CA HIS A 143 10.56 -3.89 26.31
C HIS A 143 11.54 -3.76 25.13
N ARG A 144 11.76 -4.81 24.35
CA ARG A 144 12.49 -4.71 23.08
C ARG A 144 11.59 -4.21 21.98
N VAL A 145 12.14 -3.41 21.09
CA VAL A 145 11.39 -2.80 19.99
C VAL A 145 11.82 -3.43 18.67
N LEU A 146 10.83 -3.87 17.91
CA LEU A 146 11.01 -4.26 16.51
C LEU A 146 10.60 -3.13 15.60
N GLN A 147 11.40 -2.85 14.59
CA GLN A 147 11.02 -2.03 13.45
C GLN A 147 10.54 -2.95 12.33
N VAL A 148 9.24 -2.88 12.03
CA VAL A 148 8.61 -3.66 10.97
C VAL A 148 8.44 -2.76 9.75
N SER A 149 9.24 -3.00 8.69
CA SER A 149 9.11 -2.32 7.41
C SER A 149 8.13 -3.08 6.53
N TYR A 150 7.18 -2.37 5.95
CA TYR A 150 6.11 -2.97 5.17
C TYR A 150 5.73 -2.15 3.94
N ARG A 151 5.19 -2.83 2.93
CA ARG A 151 4.51 -2.19 1.82
C ARG A 151 3.11 -1.80 2.26
N ALA A 152 2.79 -0.53 2.06
CA ALA A 152 1.48 0.01 2.43
C ALA A 152 0.50 -0.14 1.27
N LYS A 153 -0.77 -0.38 1.58
CA LYS A 153 -1.88 -0.28 0.63
C LYS A 153 -2.05 1.17 0.18
N HIS A 154 -2.63 1.36 -1.00
CA HIS A 154 -3.02 2.70 -1.40
C HIS A 154 -4.28 3.15 -0.63
N LEU A 155 -4.45 4.47 -0.52
CA LEU A 155 -5.68 5.05 0.01
C LEU A 155 -6.79 4.88 -1.05
N ILE A 156 -7.92 4.28 -0.67
CA ILE A 156 -9.05 4.10 -1.57
C ILE A 156 -9.62 5.46 -1.93
N LEU A 157 -9.71 5.73 -3.23
CA LEU A 157 -10.27 6.97 -3.75
C LEU A 157 -11.80 6.90 -3.69
N SER A 158 -12.43 7.98 -3.19
CA SER A 158 -13.88 8.12 -3.18
C SER A 158 -14.37 8.87 -4.42
N PRO A 159 -15.48 8.43 -5.05
CA PRO A 159 -16.09 9.18 -6.14
C PRO A 159 -16.66 10.54 -5.69
N ASP A 160 -16.86 10.74 -4.38
CA ASP A 160 -17.37 12.00 -3.82
C ASP A 160 -16.27 13.05 -3.61
N ASP A 161 -15.00 12.63 -3.58
CA ASP A 161 -13.84 13.53 -3.43
C ASP A 161 -12.93 13.48 -4.66
N LEU A 162 -13.27 14.25 -5.67
CA LEU A 162 -12.50 14.35 -6.92
C LEU A 162 -11.19 15.14 -6.77
N THR A 163 -10.98 15.78 -5.61
CA THR A 163 -9.76 16.54 -5.32
C THR A 163 -8.65 15.68 -4.73
N SER A 164 -8.98 14.45 -4.29
CA SER A 164 -8.02 13.49 -3.75
C SER A 164 -6.83 13.27 -4.68
N THR A 165 -5.63 13.31 -4.11
CA THR A 165 -4.39 13.10 -4.86
C THR A 165 -4.08 11.62 -4.98
N ILE A 166 -3.86 11.14 -6.20
CA ILE A 166 -3.41 9.79 -6.49
C ILE A 166 -1.91 9.69 -6.14
N GLN A 167 -1.61 8.91 -5.09
CA GLN A 167 -0.24 8.68 -4.61
C GLN A 167 0.47 7.64 -5.49
N LEU A 168 0.84 8.04 -6.72
CA LEU A 168 1.51 7.18 -7.68
C LEU A 168 2.65 7.96 -8.36
N PRO A 169 3.84 7.37 -8.53
CA PRO A 169 4.93 7.96 -9.30
C PRO A 169 4.51 8.29 -10.75
N GLU A 170 5.05 9.36 -11.29
CA GLU A 170 4.62 9.88 -12.60
C GLU A 170 4.74 8.85 -13.74
N HIS A 171 5.81 8.08 -13.75
CA HIS A 171 6.06 7.07 -14.77
C HIS A 171 5.08 5.89 -14.75
N LEU A 172 4.31 5.69 -13.67
CA LEU A 172 3.30 4.63 -13.55
C LEU A 172 1.91 5.05 -14.07
N PHE A 173 1.67 6.34 -14.34
CA PHE A 173 0.35 6.78 -14.81
C PHE A 173 -0.03 6.20 -16.19
N GLY A 174 0.95 5.96 -17.06
CA GLY A 174 0.70 5.27 -18.33
C GLY A 174 0.10 3.88 -18.15
N ALA A 175 0.68 3.11 -17.21
CA ALA A 175 0.19 1.78 -16.83
C ALA A 175 -1.19 1.86 -16.16
N LEU A 176 -1.41 2.85 -15.28
CA LEU A 176 -2.70 3.10 -14.64
C LEU A 176 -3.80 3.30 -15.68
N PHE A 177 -3.59 4.20 -16.65
CA PHE A 177 -4.58 4.48 -17.68
C PHE A 177 -4.87 3.27 -18.56
N SER A 178 -3.85 2.49 -18.92
CA SER A 178 -4.02 1.31 -19.77
C SER A 178 -4.79 0.22 -19.05
N TYR A 179 -4.47 -0.05 -17.78
CA TYR A 179 -5.18 -1.07 -17.00
C TYR A 179 -6.61 -0.65 -16.66
N THR A 180 -6.84 0.62 -16.30
CA THR A 180 -8.19 1.16 -16.10
C THR A 180 -9.03 1.04 -17.39
N ALA A 181 -8.48 1.38 -18.54
CA ALA A 181 -9.18 1.23 -19.82
C ALA A 181 -9.47 -0.24 -20.13
N TYR A 182 -8.52 -1.15 -19.86
CA TYR A 182 -8.74 -2.60 -19.97
C TYR A 182 -9.95 -3.04 -19.15
N LEU A 183 -10.03 -2.67 -17.88
CA LEU A 183 -11.15 -3.05 -16.99
C LEU A 183 -12.50 -2.52 -17.51
N ILE A 184 -12.55 -1.25 -17.90
CA ILE A 184 -13.79 -0.64 -18.42
C ILE A 184 -14.26 -1.30 -19.71
N HIS A 185 -13.34 -1.62 -20.64
CA HIS A 185 -13.70 -2.28 -21.88
C HIS A 185 -14.05 -3.76 -21.69
N SER A 186 -13.43 -4.46 -20.72
CA SER A 186 -13.73 -5.86 -20.42
C SER A 186 -15.15 -6.09 -19.92
N ASP A 187 -15.75 -5.07 -19.27
CA ASP A 187 -17.13 -5.12 -18.80
C ASP A 187 -18.19 -4.98 -19.93
N MET A 188 -17.74 -4.73 -21.15
CA MET A 188 -18.62 -4.49 -22.29
C MET A 188 -18.69 -5.72 -23.19
N ASN A 189 -19.92 -6.20 -23.49
CA ASN A 189 -20.17 -7.40 -24.30
C ASN A 189 -20.20 -7.10 -25.81
N THR A 190 -19.32 -6.25 -26.33
CA THR A 190 -19.21 -5.98 -27.78
C THR A 190 -17.89 -6.50 -28.32
N GLN A 191 -17.86 -6.94 -29.58
CA GLN A 191 -16.65 -7.44 -30.22
C GLN A 191 -15.53 -6.37 -30.26
N GLU A 192 -15.91 -5.11 -30.46
CA GLU A 192 -14.98 -3.97 -30.44
C GLU A 192 -14.40 -3.76 -29.03
N ALA A 193 -15.22 -3.85 -27.98
CA ALA A 193 -14.76 -3.71 -26.61
C ALA A 193 -13.79 -4.83 -26.21
N VAL A 194 -14.05 -6.06 -26.64
CA VAL A 194 -13.13 -7.19 -26.41
C VAL A 194 -11.77 -6.93 -27.09
N ALA A 195 -11.77 -6.47 -28.33
CA ALA A 195 -10.51 -6.14 -29.04
C ALA A 195 -9.76 -5.01 -28.35
N ASN A 196 -10.48 -3.95 -27.90
CA ASN A 196 -9.88 -2.84 -27.17
C ASN A 196 -9.35 -3.26 -25.79
N SER A 197 -10.06 -4.12 -25.07
CA SER A 197 -9.59 -4.63 -23.77
C SER A 197 -8.26 -5.38 -23.93
N GLN A 198 -8.16 -6.28 -24.91
CA GLN A 198 -6.91 -7.00 -25.20
C GLN A 198 -5.76 -6.05 -25.57
N LYS A 199 -6.04 -5.04 -26.41
CA LYS A 199 -5.06 -4.01 -26.78
C LYS A 199 -4.55 -3.26 -25.54
N TYR A 200 -5.43 -2.78 -24.67
CA TYR A 200 -5.02 -2.02 -23.48
C TYR A 200 -4.33 -2.89 -22.44
N TYR A 201 -4.70 -4.16 -22.32
CA TYR A 201 -3.98 -5.10 -21.48
C TYR A 201 -2.56 -5.36 -21.99
N ALA A 202 -2.37 -5.56 -23.29
CA ALA A 202 -1.06 -5.71 -23.89
C ALA A 202 -0.19 -4.44 -23.72
N GLU A 203 -0.78 -3.26 -23.89
CA GLU A 203 -0.11 -1.99 -23.62
C GLU A 203 0.34 -1.86 -22.17
N TYR A 204 -0.54 -2.22 -21.21
CA TYR A 204 -0.19 -2.28 -19.79
C TYR A 204 1.00 -3.20 -19.54
N GLN A 205 0.99 -4.42 -20.07
CA GLN A 205 2.08 -5.39 -19.90
C GLN A 205 3.41 -4.86 -20.47
N ASN A 206 3.38 -4.22 -21.61
CA ASN A 206 4.57 -3.63 -22.23
C ASN A 206 5.15 -2.52 -21.35
N ILE A 207 4.32 -1.60 -20.83
CA ILE A 207 4.75 -0.52 -19.96
C ILE A 207 5.36 -1.10 -18.65
N ILE A 208 4.71 -2.08 -18.02
CA ILE A 208 5.24 -2.73 -16.81
C ILE A 208 6.61 -3.35 -17.08
N THR A 209 6.75 -4.09 -18.19
CA THR A 209 8.01 -4.74 -18.56
C THR A 209 9.12 -3.70 -18.81
N GLU A 210 8.79 -2.62 -19.52
CA GLU A 210 9.73 -1.53 -19.77
C GLU A 210 10.21 -0.87 -18.49
N ILE A 211 9.29 -0.58 -17.57
CA ILE A 211 9.64 0.01 -16.27
C ILE A 211 10.52 -0.95 -15.45
N GLN A 212 10.18 -2.24 -15.39
CA GLN A 212 10.97 -3.24 -14.66
C GLN A 212 12.39 -3.41 -15.23
N LEU A 213 12.56 -3.28 -16.54
CA LEU A 213 13.86 -3.40 -17.19
C LEU A 213 14.72 -2.13 -17.03
N ASN A 214 14.10 -0.95 -17.10
CA ASN A 214 14.83 0.33 -17.15
C ASN A 214 14.98 1.01 -15.80
N THR A 215 14.13 0.65 -14.83
CA THR A 215 14.18 1.23 -13.49
C THR A 215 14.28 0.08 -12.49
N PRO A 216 15.50 -0.32 -12.09
CA PRO A 216 15.62 -1.15 -10.92
C PRO A 216 15.00 -0.35 -9.76
N PHE A 217 13.81 -0.74 -9.34
CA PHE A 217 13.17 -0.20 -8.16
C PHE A 217 14.05 -0.56 -6.96
N ALA A 218 15.02 0.31 -6.67
CA ALA A 218 15.56 0.35 -5.34
C ALA A 218 14.45 0.95 -4.47
N PRO A 219 13.85 0.21 -3.53
CA PRO A 219 12.98 0.84 -2.56
C PRO A 219 13.77 1.98 -1.94
N ASP A 220 13.23 3.21 -1.99
CA ASP A 220 13.75 4.26 -1.14
C ASP A 220 13.71 3.68 0.27
N LYS A 221 14.87 3.24 0.75
CA LYS A 221 15.02 2.81 2.12
C LYS A 221 14.77 4.06 2.97
N LEU A 222 13.52 4.28 3.30
CA LEU A 222 13.14 5.16 4.39
C LEU A 222 13.62 4.46 5.68
N VAL A 223 14.95 4.35 5.80
CA VAL A 223 15.57 4.12 7.08
C VAL A 223 15.28 5.38 7.88
N SER A 224 14.18 5.34 8.58
CA SER A 224 13.80 6.41 9.47
C SER A 224 14.66 6.34 10.74
N ASP A 225 15.97 6.57 10.59
CA ASP A 225 16.86 6.87 11.73
C ASP A 225 16.28 7.97 12.63
N LYS A 226 15.43 8.82 12.06
CA LYS A 226 14.79 9.93 12.75
C LYS A 226 13.85 9.49 13.89
N LYS A 227 13.26 8.30 13.85
CA LYS A 227 12.37 7.84 14.94
C LYS A 227 13.15 7.37 16.16
N PHE A 228 14.31 6.75 15.95
CA PHE A 228 15.22 6.39 17.06
C PHE A 228 15.87 7.63 17.69
N ILE A 229 16.27 8.61 16.89
CA ILE A 229 16.87 9.88 17.36
C ILE A 229 15.86 10.70 18.18
N LYS A 230 14.58 10.76 17.80
CA LYS A 230 13.56 11.55 18.52
C LYS A 230 13.27 11.04 19.94
N ARG A 231 13.55 9.78 20.27
CA ARG A 231 13.32 9.20 21.60
C ARG A 231 14.57 9.11 22.47
N GLY A 232 15.70 9.70 22.05
CA GLY A 232 16.92 9.71 22.85
C GLY A 232 17.60 8.36 23.00
N TRP A 233 17.31 7.42 22.13
CA TRP A 233 18.02 6.16 22.03
C TRP A 233 19.28 6.37 21.18
N VAL A 234 20.32 6.91 21.81
CA VAL A 234 21.70 6.99 21.30
C VAL A 234 22.59 6.24 22.25
#